data_096d34d3182f7c4df3238225f31ac3d4
#
_entry.id   096d34d3182f7c4df3238225f31ac3d4
#
_cell.length_a   1.000
_cell.length_b   1.000
_cell.length_c   1.000
_cell.angle_alpha   90.00
_cell.angle_beta   90.00
_cell.angle_gamma   90.00
#
_symmetry.space_group_name_H-M   'P 1'
#
loop_
_entity.id
_entity.type
_entity.pdbx_description
1 polymer ?
#
loop_
_entity_poly.entity_id
_entity_poly.type
_entity_poly.pdbx_seq_one_letter_code
_entity_poly.pdbx_strand_id
1 'polypeptide(L)'
;MAKEKAILVDTTKCTACRACQVACKQWNQNSAEKTTNRGSYENPPTLSSKTWMRILFNEYYKDGKMSWLFTKHQCMHCEDAACVEACPPNATTHREFKLWDGSVLKSVATDADKCIGCNYCRVACPFDVPGYNEKKKGIYRCTMCFDRVTGGVKGYDIPACVKACAPGTLSFGDRAELILKAEKRVAQLRSDGYENAHIYGQSELGGLGYMYILTAETSTYSLPGDPSIPIGVTAWKALTNPYGAFAAGGLLLALVVNGVINARNRGLEEEHKLEE
;
A
#
# COMPACT_ATOMS: atom_id res chain seq x y z
N MET A 1 -24.69 4.73 -8.40
CA MET A 1 -23.27 4.92 -8.05
C MET A 1 -22.41 4.26 -9.13
N ALA A 2 -21.31 4.87 -9.56
CA ALA A 2 -20.40 4.24 -10.51
C ALA A 2 -19.80 2.97 -9.90
N LYS A 3 -19.69 1.91 -10.72
CA LYS A 3 -19.09 0.65 -10.29
C LYS A 3 -17.57 0.83 -10.12
N GLU A 4 -17.03 0.48 -8.97
CA GLU A 4 -15.60 0.56 -8.70
C GLU A 4 -14.89 -0.72 -9.15
N LYS A 5 -13.76 -0.58 -9.85
CA LYS A 5 -12.95 -1.72 -10.29
C LYS A 5 -11.89 -2.09 -9.27
N ALA A 6 -11.67 -3.39 -9.13
CA ALA A 6 -10.64 -3.97 -8.27
C ALA A 6 -9.97 -5.19 -8.95
N ILE A 7 -8.96 -5.75 -8.28
CA ILE A 7 -8.32 -7.00 -8.69
C ILE A 7 -8.47 -8.04 -7.58
N LEU A 8 -8.97 -9.21 -7.93
CA LEU A 8 -9.02 -10.38 -7.05
C LEU A 8 -7.85 -11.32 -7.41
N VAL A 9 -7.15 -11.77 -6.39
CA VAL A 9 -6.03 -12.73 -6.47
C VAL A 9 -6.45 -14.02 -5.78
N ASP A 10 -6.78 -15.05 -6.54
CA ASP A 10 -7.03 -16.40 -6.01
C ASP A 10 -5.69 -17.12 -5.89
N THR A 11 -5.07 -17.08 -4.69
CA THR A 11 -3.72 -17.65 -4.48
C THR A 11 -3.67 -19.15 -4.71
N THR A 12 -4.81 -19.85 -4.61
CA THR A 12 -4.88 -21.31 -4.83
C THR A 12 -4.61 -21.72 -6.26
N LYS A 13 -4.75 -20.79 -7.22
CA LYS A 13 -4.49 -21.00 -8.63
C LYS A 13 -3.09 -20.56 -9.06
N CYS A 14 -2.36 -19.85 -8.17
CA CYS A 14 -1.07 -19.30 -8.53
C CYS A 14 -0.03 -20.42 -8.69
N THR A 15 0.65 -20.42 -9.84
CA THR A 15 1.75 -21.36 -10.16
C THR A 15 3.12 -20.69 -10.06
N ALA A 16 3.20 -19.47 -9.51
CA ALA A 16 4.42 -18.69 -9.41
C ALA A 16 5.21 -18.51 -10.74
N CYS A 17 4.54 -18.58 -11.87
CA CYS A 17 5.16 -18.49 -13.20
C CYS A 17 5.78 -17.11 -13.51
N ARG A 18 5.51 -16.08 -12.69
CA ARG A 18 6.01 -14.70 -12.81
C ARG A 18 5.64 -13.95 -14.09
N ALA A 19 4.75 -14.49 -14.93
CA ALA A 19 4.28 -13.80 -16.13
C ALA A 19 3.72 -12.42 -15.83
N CYS A 20 2.99 -12.26 -14.71
CA CYS A 20 2.49 -10.98 -14.23
C CYS A 20 3.61 -9.98 -13.88
N GLN A 21 4.76 -10.45 -13.33
CA GLN A 21 5.93 -9.63 -13.02
C GLN A 21 6.60 -9.12 -14.29
N VAL A 22 6.78 -9.99 -15.27
CA VAL A 22 7.36 -9.64 -16.59
C VAL A 22 6.45 -8.68 -17.34
N ALA A 23 5.15 -8.95 -17.39
CA ALA A 23 4.18 -8.10 -18.07
C ALA A 23 4.09 -6.70 -17.45
N CYS A 24 4.14 -6.58 -16.11
CA CYS A 24 4.19 -5.30 -15.43
C CYS A 24 5.44 -4.51 -15.82
N LYS A 25 6.59 -5.17 -15.85
CA LYS A 25 7.88 -4.56 -16.20
C LYS A 25 7.91 -4.09 -17.65
N GLN A 26 7.41 -4.92 -18.56
CA GLN A 26 7.34 -4.62 -19.98
C GLN A 26 6.37 -3.47 -20.29
N TRP A 27 5.15 -3.50 -19.73
CA TRP A 27 4.16 -2.46 -19.95
C TRP A 27 4.65 -1.08 -19.49
N ASN A 28 5.24 -1.02 -18.30
CA ASN A 28 5.75 0.22 -17.71
C ASN A 28 7.16 0.60 -18.19
N GLN A 29 7.74 -0.13 -19.14
CA GLN A 29 9.09 0.09 -19.68
C GLN A 29 10.16 0.21 -18.58
N ASN A 30 9.98 -0.53 -17.49
CA ASN A 30 10.89 -0.53 -16.37
C ASN A 30 12.19 -1.25 -16.75
N SER A 31 13.33 -0.59 -16.60
CA SER A 31 14.63 -1.16 -16.89
C SER A 31 14.93 -2.41 -16.07
N ALA A 32 15.79 -3.28 -16.59
CA ALA A 32 16.27 -4.43 -15.86
C ALA A 32 17.02 -4.03 -14.58
N GLU A 33 16.99 -4.90 -13.59
CA GLU A 33 17.85 -4.83 -12.41
C GLU A 33 19.00 -5.82 -12.55
N LYS A 34 20.15 -5.44 -12.03
CA LYS A 34 21.26 -6.37 -11.89
C LYS A 34 20.94 -7.30 -10.73
N THR A 35 20.67 -8.56 -11.06
CA THR A 35 20.30 -9.58 -10.08
C THR A 35 21.41 -10.60 -9.93
N THR A 36 21.53 -11.19 -8.74
CA THR A 36 22.47 -12.27 -8.43
C THR A 36 21.72 -13.43 -7.78
N ASN A 37 22.22 -14.64 -7.91
CA ASN A 37 21.68 -15.77 -7.17
C ASN A 37 22.00 -15.59 -5.68
N ARG A 38 20.97 -15.67 -4.83
CA ARG A 38 21.06 -15.51 -3.37
C ARG A 38 20.61 -16.78 -2.63
N GLY A 39 20.49 -17.88 -3.30
CA GLY A 39 19.93 -19.10 -2.73
C GLY A 39 18.43 -19.05 -2.46
N SER A 40 17.72 -18.07 -3.04
CA SER A 40 16.27 -17.91 -2.92
C SER A 40 15.60 -17.99 -4.29
N TYR A 41 14.36 -18.46 -4.30
CA TYR A 41 13.50 -18.45 -5.49
C TYR A 41 13.07 -17.02 -5.90
N GLU A 42 13.20 -16.05 -5.00
CA GLU A 42 12.78 -14.67 -5.22
C GLU A 42 13.91 -13.84 -5.82
N ASN A 43 13.65 -13.27 -6.99
CA ASN A 43 14.61 -12.39 -7.66
C ASN A 43 13.87 -11.34 -8.51
N PRO A 44 14.03 -10.03 -8.22
CA PRO A 44 14.83 -9.45 -7.14
C PRO A 44 14.21 -9.68 -5.74
N PRO A 45 15.00 -9.56 -4.66
CA PRO A 45 14.56 -9.88 -3.30
C PRO A 45 13.58 -8.85 -2.71
N THR A 46 13.54 -7.65 -3.24
CA THR A 46 12.69 -6.54 -2.78
C THR A 46 12.02 -5.82 -3.93
N LEU A 47 10.97 -5.07 -3.67
CA LEU A 47 10.42 -4.11 -4.61
C LEU A 47 11.36 -2.91 -4.75
N SER A 48 11.30 -2.25 -5.90
CA SER A 48 12.11 -1.07 -6.20
C SER A 48 11.38 -0.15 -7.17
N SER A 49 11.99 0.99 -7.49
CA SER A 49 11.49 1.87 -8.55
C SER A 49 11.47 1.25 -9.95
N LYS A 50 12.11 0.09 -10.14
CA LYS A 50 12.18 -0.64 -11.41
C LYS A 50 11.40 -1.96 -11.37
N THR A 51 11.12 -2.51 -10.19
CA THR A 51 10.35 -3.73 -9.98
C THR A 51 9.17 -3.42 -9.07
N TRP A 52 8.00 -3.18 -9.66
CA TRP A 52 6.81 -2.71 -8.96
C TRP A 52 5.93 -3.82 -8.41
N MET A 53 6.21 -5.05 -8.80
CA MET A 53 5.58 -6.24 -8.25
C MET A 53 6.50 -7.45 -8.38
N ARG A 54 6.37 -8.37 -7.44
CA ARG A 54 7.07 -9.66 -7.42
C ARG A 54 6.18 -10.75 -6.86
N ILE A 55 6.58 -11.99 -7.04
CA ILE A 55 5.93 -13.14 -6.40
C ILE A 55 6.81 -13.60 -5.25
N LEU A 56 6.22 -13.69 -4.06
CA LEU A 56 6.81 -14.28 -2.86
C LEU A 56 6.55 -15.79 -2.88
N PHE A 57 7.53 -16.54 -2.38
CA PHE A 57 7.50 -17.99 -2.29
C PHE A 57 7.55 -18.35 -0.80
N ASN A 58 6.40 -18.76 -0.24
CA ASN A 58 6.29 -19.12 1.16
C ASN A 58 6.17 -20.63 1.28
N GLU A 59 7.09 -21.24 2.04
CA GLU A 59 7.02 -22.66 2.40
C GLU A 59 6.13 -22.81 3.63
N TYR A 60 5.13 -23.66 3.54
CA TYR A 60 4.17 -23.89 4.61
C TYR A 60 4.11 -25.37 4.96
N TYR A 61 4.41 -25.67 6.22
CA TYR A 61 4.35 -27.02 6.76
C TYR A 61 3.12 -27.17 7.63
N LYS A 62 2.26 -28.13 7.31
CA LYS A 62 1.10 -28.52 8.11
C LYS A 62 0.94 -30.03 8.04
N ASP A 63 0.71 -30.69 9.17
CA ASP A 63 0.45 -32.13 9.30
C ASP A 63 1.47 -33.00 8.53
N GLY A 64 2.76 -32.66 8.63
CA GLY A 64 3.86 -33.36 7.98
C GLY A 64 3.95 -33.17 6.47
N LYS A 65 3.12 -32.30 5.89
CA LYS A 65 3.13 -31.99 4.44
C LYS A 65 3.62 -30.57 4.21
N MET A 66 4.51 -30.42 3.25
CA MET A 66 4.95 -29.11 2.76
C MET A 66 4.03 -28.65 1.64
N SER A 67 3.66 -27.38 1.65
CA SER A 67 2.92 -26.69 0.59
C SER A 67 3.62 -25.41 0.22
N TRP A 68 3.59 -25.06 -1.06
CA TRP A 68 4.04 -23.76 -1.56
C TRP A 68 2.86 -22.80 -1.61
N LEU A 69 2.98 -21.66 -0.90
CA LEU A 69 2.01 -20.58 -0.94
C LEU A 69 2.66 -19.37 -1.63
N PHE A 70 1.97 -18.85 -2.63
CA PHE A 70 2.50 -17.77 -3.45
C PHE A 70 1.72 -16.49 -3.23
N THR A 71 2.45 -15.40 -2.99
CA THR A 71 1.85 -14.08 -2.80
C THR A 71 2.30 -13.13 -3.89
N LYS A 72 1.36 -12.49 -4.55
CA LYS A 72 1.64 -11.38 -5.43
C LYS A 72 1.84 -10.11 -4.61
N HIS A 73 3.08 -9.64 -4.49
CA HIS A 73 3.46 -8.48 -3.69
C HIS A 73 3.66 -7.25 -4.57
N GLN A 74 2.85 -6.21 -4.33
CA GLN A 74 2.84 -4.92 -5.02
C GLN A 74 2.07 -3.88 -4.20
N CYS A 75 1.87 -2.68 -4.74
CA CYS A 75 0.96 -1.69 -4.13
C CYS A 75 -0.45 -2.27 -4.01
N MET A 76 -1.05 -2.13 -2.83
CA MET A 76 -2.39 -2.63 -2.54
C MET A 76 -3.48 -1.62 -2.89
N HIS A 77 -3.11 -0.36 -3.17
CA HIS A 77 -4.06 0.74 -3.46
C HIS A 77 -5.14 0.85 -2.38
N CYS A 78 -4.67 1.00 -1.12
CA CYS A 78 -5.52 1.11 0.06
C CYS A 78 -6.47 2.30 -0.05
N GLU A 79 -7.71 2.17 0.46
CA GLU A 79 -8.62 3.31 0.60
C GLU A 79 -8.08 4.25 1.70
N ASP A 80 -7.70 3.72 2.88
CA ASP A 80 -6.99 4.47 3.91
C ASP A 80 -5.47 4.32 3.70
N ALA A 81 -4.92 5.12 2.78
CA ALA A 81 -3.55 4.97 2.34
C ALA A 81 -2.56 5.74 3.22
N ALA A 82 -1.84 5.05 4.12
CA ALA A 82 -0.79 5.65 4.95
C ALA A 82 0.24 6.46 4.16
N CYS A 83 0.55 6.05 2.93
CA CYS A 83 1.50 6.76 2.06
C CYS A 83 0.94 8.07 1.48
N VAL A 84 -0.39 8.22 1.38
CA VAL A 84 -1.05 9.48 1.02
C VAL A 84 -1.02 10.41 2.23
N GLU A 85 -1.38 9.89 3.40
CA GLU A 85 -1.38 10.63 4.65
C GLU A 85 0.01 11.17 5.02
N ALA A 86 1.06 10.38 4.76
CA ALA A 86 2.44 10.73 5.08
C ALA A 86 3.12 11.68 4.07
N CYS A 87 2.43 12.09 2.99
CA CYS A 87 3.07 12.87 1.92
C CYS A 87 2.96 14.38 2.16
N PRO A 88 4.04 15.10 2.59
CA PRO A 88 3.96 16.53 2.90
C PRO A 88 3.56 17.39 1.69
N PRO A 89 4.14 17.21 0.49
CA PRO A 89 3.78 18.02 -0.68
C PRO A 89 2.51 17.53 -1.41
N ASN A 90 1.76 16.56 -0.85
CA ASN A 90 0.63 15.91 -1.51
C ASN A 90 0.96 15.42 -2.93
N ALA A 91 2.19 14.93 -3.14
CA ALA A 91 2.60 14.32 -4.39
C ALA A 91 1.96 12.93 -4.59
N THR A 92 1.76 12.18 -3.49
CA THR A 92 1.04 10.91 -3.49
C THR A 92 -0.41 11.15 -3.10
N THR A 93 -1.33 10.76 -3.97
CA THR A 93 -2.77 11.02 -3.79
C THR A 93 -3.61 9.85 -4.30
N HIS A 94 -4.84 9.77 -3.83
CA HIS A 94 -5.86 8.98 -4.50
C HIS A 94 -6.23 9.66 -5.82
N ARG A 95 -6.36 8.86 -6.87
CA ARG A 95 -6.83 9.31 -8.18
C ARG A 95 -7.94 8.39 -8.67
N GLU A 96 -8.96 8.98 -9.25
CA GLU A 96 -10.07 8.28 -9.86
C GLU A 96 -9.99 8.43 -11.39
N PHE A 97 -10.09 7.32 -12.07
CA PHE A 97 -10.06 7.25 -13.53
C PHE A 97 -11.37 6.66 -14.02
N LYS A 98 -12.10 7.41 -14.84
CA LYS A 98 -13.29 6.88 -15.53
C LYS A 98 -12.84 5.94 -16.64
N LEU A 99 -13.40 4.76 -16.66
CA LEU A 99 -13.18 3.77 -17.70
C LEU A 99 -14.21 3.95 -18.82
N TRP A 100 -13.96 3.34 -19.96
CA TRP A 100 -14.81 3.41 -21.15
C TRP A 100 -16.24 2.86 -20.91
N ASP A 101 -16.41 1.91 -19.95
CA ASP A 101 -17.69 1.33 -19.55
C ASP A 101 -18.45 2.15 -18.49
N GLY A 102 -17.96 3.35 -18.17
CA GLY A 102 -18.52 4.24 -17.14
C GLY A 102 -18.19 3.85 -15.71
N SER A 103 -17.45 2.77 -15.48
CA SER A 103 -16.94 2.39 -14.17
C SER A 103 -15.75 3.27 -13.75
N VAL A 104 -15.33 3.17 -12.49
CA VAL A 104 -14.25 3.96 -11.92
C VAL A 104 -13.14 3.04 -11.43
N LEU A 105 -11.90 3.36 -11.79
CA LEU A 105 -10.71 2.77 -11.21
C LEU A 105 -10.12 3.74 -10.19
N LYS A 106 -10.08 3.37 -8.93
CA LYS A 106 -9.35 4.10 -7.90
C LYS A 106 -7.91 3.59 -7.82
N SER A 107 -6.97 4.50 -7.81
CA SER A 107 -5.54 4.16 -7.72
C SER A 107 -4.81 5.18 -6.85
N VAL A 108 -3.89 4.69 -6.01
CA VAL A 108 -2.93 5.55 -5.33
C VAL A 108 -1.77 5.81 -6.29
N ALA A 109 -1.58 7.06 -6.69
CA ALA A 109 -0.56 7.47 -7.64
C ALA A 109 0.33 8.58 -7.07
N THR A 110 1.56 8.68 -7.58
CA THR A 110 2.52 9.73 -7.21
C THR A 110 2.75 10.63 -8.42
N ASP A 111 2.64 11.93 -8.19
CA ASP A 111 3.06 12.97 -9.13
C ASP A 111 4.57 13.18 -8.95
N ALA A 112 5.34 12.83 -9.99
CA ALA A 112 6.80 12.91 -9.93
C ALA A 112 7.30 14.35 -9.81
N ASP A 113 6.57 15.32 -10.39
CA ASP A 113 6.98 16.74 -10.41
C ASP A 113 6.81 17.40 -9.03
N LYS A 114 5.85 16.90 -8.23
CA LYS A 114 5.63 17.35 -6.85
C LYS A 114 6.45 16.58 -5.82
N CYS A 115 7.00 15.42 -6.20
CA CYS A 115 7.70 14.54 -5.28
C CYS A 115 9.06 15.10 -4.89
N ILE A 116 9.27 15.39 -3.61
CA ILE A 116 10.53 15.88 -3.05
C ILE A 116 11.51 14.78 -2.63
N GLY A 117 11.14 13.50 -2.77
CA GLY A 117 12.00 12.36 -2.45
C GLY A 117 12.24 12.10 -0.97
N CYS A 118 11.40 12.60 -0.06
CA CYS A 118 11.58 12.48 1.39
C CYS A 118 11.44 11.05 1.94
N ASN A 119 10.95 10.10 1.16
CA ASN A 119 10.73 8.69 1.52
C ASN A 119 9.73 8.41 2.66
N TYR A 120 8.98 9.41 3.18
CA TYR A 120 8.00 9.18 4.24
C TYR A 120 6.92 8.17 3.85
N CYS A 121 6.46 8.21 2.60
CA CYS A 121 5.51 7.23 2.07
C CYS A 121 6.06 5.80 2.05
N ARG A 122 7.37 5.61 1.96
CA ARG A 122 8.02 4.30 2.05
C ARG A 122 7.98 3.77 3.47
N VAL A 123 8.37 4.59 4.45
CA VAL A 123 8.37 4.21 5.88
C VAL A 123 6.95 3.99 6.40
N ALA A 124 5.98 4.78 5.91
CA ALA A 124 4.60 4.67 6.32
C ALA A 124 3.85 3.47 5.73
N CYS A 125 4.35 2.87 4.64
CA CYS A 125 3.65 1.79 3.95
C CYS A 125 3.75 0.47 4.72
N PRO A 126 2.64 -0.12 5.22
CA PRO A 126 2.69 -1.39 5.94
C PRO A 126 3.05 -2.59 5.04
N PHE A 127 3.08 -2.40 3.73
CA PHE A 127 3.43 -3.41 2.74
C PHE A 127 4.84 -3.23 2.14
N ASP A 128 5.63 -2.25 2.60
CA ASP A 128 6.99 -1.92 2.09
C ASP A 128 7.08 -1.83 0.55
N VAL A 129 6.14 -1.10 -0.07
CA VAL A 129 5.99 -1.09 -1.53
C VAL A 129 6.69 0.07 -2.24
N PRO A 130 6.62 1.34 -1.78
CA PRO A 130 7.11 2.47 -2.55
C PRO A 130 8.62 2.39 -2.80
N GLY A 131 9.03 2.43 -4.07
CA GLY A 131 10.44 2.44 -4.47
C GLY A 131 10.91 3.82 -4.91
N TYR A 132 11.99 4.33 -4.31
CA TYR A 132 12.60 5.61 -4.71
C TYR A 132 13.55 5.43 -5.90
N ASN A 133 13.50 6.34 -6.84
CA ASN A 133 14.40 6.40 -7.99
C ASN A 133 15.29 7.65 -7.89
N GLU A 134 16.58 7.47 -7.60
CA GLU A 134 17.54 8.57 -7.44
C GLU A 134 17.73 9.37 -8.71
N LYS A 135 17.73 8.70 -9.88
CA LYS A 135 17.94 9.36 -11.18
C LYS A 135 16.75 10.23 -11.59
N LYS A 136 15.52 9.70 -11.38
CA LYS A 136 14.27 10.39 -11.71
C LYS A 136 13.71 11.20 -10.54
N LYS A 137 14.37 11.19 -9.38
CA LYS A 137 14.03 11.93 -8.15
C LYS A 137 12.55 11.77 -7.75
N GLY A 138 12.03 10.52 -7.74
CA GLY A 138 10.62 10.26 -7.45
C GLY A 138 10.33 8.87 -6.92
N ILE A 139 9.13 8.70 -6.39
CA ILE A 139 8.60 7.42 -5.90
C ILE A 139 7.83 6.73 -7.03
N TYR A 140 8.15 5.45 -7.23
CA TYR A 140 7.53 4.60 -8.25
C TYR A 140 6.98 3.33 -7.63
N ARG A 141 5.82 2.89 -8.11
CA ARG A 141 5.11 1.69 -7.68
C ARG A 141 4.04 1.29 -8.68
N CYS A 142 3.33 0.19 -8.43
CA CYS A 142 2.17 -0.19 -9.23
C CYS A 142 1.19 0.97 -9.39
N THR A 143 0.65 1.15 -10.58
CA THR A 143 -0.32 2.19 -10.96
C THR A 143 -1.71 1.62 -11.25
N MET A 144 -1.94 0.32 -11.02
CA MET A 144 -3.09 -0.44 -11.55
C MET A 144 -3.25 -0.35 -13.07
N CYS A 145 -2.18 0.03 -13.78
CA CYS A 145 -2.17 0.23 -15.23
C CYS A 145 -3.29 1.19 -15.69
N PHE A 146 -3.54 2.29 -14.95
CA PHE A 146 -4.61 3.24 -15.31
C PHE A 146 -4.45 3.75 -16.74
N ASP A 147 -3.23 4.02 -17.19
CA ASP A 147 -2.87 4.43 -18.55
C ASP A 147 -3.31 3.41 -19.61
N ARG A 148 -3.29 2.12 -19.27
CA ARG A 148 -3.72 1.03 -20.15
C ARG A 148 -5.24 0.89 -20.18
N VAL A 149 -5.89 0.89 -19.00
CA VAL A 149 -7.32 0.56 -18.90
C VAL A 149 -8.24 1.72 -19.22
N THR A 150 -7.73 2.97 -19.19
CA THR A 150 -8.49 4.17 -19.59
C THR A 150 -8.48 4.43 -21.09
N GLY A 151 -7.56 3.82 -21.83
CA GLY A 151 -7.36 4.10 -23.25
C GLY A 151 -8.45 3.60 -24.21
N GLY A 152 -9.44 2.80 -23.73
CA GLY A 152 -10.57 2.31 -24.51
C GLY A 152 -10.20 1.38 -25.68
N VAL A 153 -8.96 0.94 -25.77
CA VAL A 153 -8.48 0.08 -26.85
C VAL A 153 -8.78 -1.38 -26.52
N LYS A 154 -9.53 -2.06 -27.39
CA LYS A 154 -9.86 -3.48 -27.24
C LYS A 154 -8.60 -4.33 -27.00
N GLY A 155 -8.63 -5.14 -25.91
CA GLY A 155 -7.50 -5.96 -25.48
C GLY A 155 -6.51 -5.23 -24.54
N TYR A 156 -6.72 -3.93 -24.29
CA TYR A 156 -6.00 -3.08 -23.33
C TYR A 156 -6.92 -2.56 -22.23
N ASP A 157 -8.08 -3.15 -22.08
CA ASP A 157 -9.15 -2.84 -21.12
C ASP A 157 -8.94 -3.47 -19.73
N ILE A 158 -7.88 -4.28 -19.57
CA ILE A 158 -7.50 -4.91 -18.30
C ILE A 158 -6.02 -4.69 -18.00
N PRO A 159 -5.61 -4.68 -16.70
CA PRO A 159 -4.20 -4.52 -16.31
C PRO A 159 -3.28 -5.57 -16.96
N ALA A 160 -2.05 -5.17 -17.29
CA ALA A 160 -1.09 -6.04 -17.96
C ALA A 160 -0.82 -7.35 -17.22
N CYS A 161 -0.72 -7.28 -15.88
CA CYS A 161 -0.51 -8.47 -15.04
C CYS A 161 -1.71 -9.44 -15.08
N VAL A 162 -2.93 -8.93 -15.18
CA VAL A 162 -4.15 -9.75 -15.31
C VAL A 162 -4.17 -10.42 -16.69
N LYS A 163 -3.89 -9.65 -17.75
CA LYS A 163 -3.85 -10.17 -19.13
C LYS A 163 -2.85 -11.33 -19.29
N ALA A 164 -1.71 -11.24 -18.61
CA ALA A 164 -0.64 -12.24 -18.69
C ALA A 164 -0.82 -13.44 -17.75
N CYS A 165 -1.86 -13.46 -16.92
CA CYS A 165 -2.06 -14.51 -15.91
C CYS A 165 -2.69 -15.76 -16.54
N ALA A 166 -1.88 -16.68 -17.05
CA ALA A 166 -2.33 -17.91 -17.69
C ALA A 166 -3.19 -18.81 -16.77
N PRO A 167 -2.86 -19.03 -15.47
CA PRO A 167 -3.67 -19.88 -14.61
C PRO A 167 -4.96 -19.21 -14.11
N GLY A 168 -5.23 -17.96 -14.51
CA GLY A 168 -6.44 -17.23 -14.07
C GLY A 168 -6.49 -16.91 -12.59
N THR A 169 -5.32 -16.78 -11.95
CA THR A 169 -5.17 -16.33 -10.55
C THR A 169 -5.72 -14.92 -10.36
N LEU A 170 -5.52 -14.06 -11.36
CA LEU A 170 -5.89 -12.65 -11.32
C LEU A 170 -7.19 -12.42 -12.07
N SER A 171 -8.16 -11.77 -11.43
CA SER A 171 -9.40 -11.33 -12.05
C SER A 171 -9.55 -9.81 -11.85
N PHE A 172 -9.84 -9.07 -12.90
CA PHE A 172 -10.15 -7.63 -12.88
C PHE A 172 -11.63 -7.44 -13.17
N GLY A 173 -12.33 -6.66 -12.38
CA GLY A 173 -13.78 -6.45 -12.54
C GLY A 173 -14.36 -5.53 -11.48
N ASP A 174 -15.67 -5.47 -11.42
CA ASP A 174 -16.39 -4.69 -10.41
C ASP A 174 -16.12 -5.25 -9.02
N ARG A 175 -15.70 -4.38 -8.09
CA ARG A 175 -15.32 -4.76 -6.73
C ARG A 175 -16.40 -5.60 -6.04
N ALA A 176 -17.66 -5.18 -6.13
CA ALA A 176 -18.77 -5.91 -5.50
C ALA A 176 -18.95 -7.32 -6.09
N GLU A 177 -18.85 -7.45 -7.42
CA GLU A 177 -18.95 -8.75 -8.09
C GLU A 177 -17.76 -9.66 -7.74
N LEU A 178 -16.56 -9.08 -7.61
CA LEU A 178 -15.37 -9.81 -7.20
C LEU A 178 -15.43 -10.27 -5.74
N ILE A 179 -16.04 -9.50 -4.84
CA ILE A 179 -16.28 -9.91 -3.44
C ILE A 179 -17.22 -11.13 -3.41
N LEU A 180 -18.37 -11.08 -4.10
CA LEU A 180 -19.29 -12.22 -4.19
C LEU A 180 -18.62 -13.46 -4.78
N LYS A 181 -17.76 -13.27 -5.79
CA LYS A 181 -16.97 -14.37 -6.37
C LYS A 181 -15.98 -14.95 -5.35
N ALA A 182 -15.34 -14.11 -4.56
CA ALA A 182 -14.38 -14.50 -3.54
C ALA A 182 -15.08 -15.26 -2.39
N GLU A 183 -16.24 -14.79 -1.92
CA GLU A 183 -17.03 -15.44 -0.89
C GLU A 183 -17.46 -16.86 -1.30
N LYS A 184 -17.97 -17.01 -2.52
CA LYS A 184 -18.29 -18.33 -3.09
C LYS A 184 -17.07 -19.25 -3.15
N ARG A 185 -15.92 -18.70 -3.55
CA ARG A 185 -14.68 -19.49 -3.61
C ARG A 185 -14.17 -19.89 -2.24
N VAL A 186 -14.23 -19.00 -1.26
CA VAL A 186 -13.88 -19.29 0.14
C VAL A 186 -14.79 -20.37 0.72
N ALA A 187 -16.10 -20.29 0.49
CA ALA A 187 -17.04 -21.33 0.93
C ALA A 187 -16.70 -22.70 0.33
N GLN A 188 -16.39 -22.75 -0.97
CA GLN A 188 -15.92 -23.98 -1.63
C GLN A 188 -14.61 -24.50 -1.00
N LEU A 189 -13.61 -23.62 -0.81
CA LEU A 189 -12.33 -24.04 -0.23
C LEU A 189 -12.50 -24.61 1.19
N ARG A 190 -13.40 -24.03 1.99
CA ARG A 190 -13.71 -24.55 3.32
C ARG A 190 -14.35 -25.96 3.26
N SER A 191 -15.23 -26.19 2.29
CA SER A 191 -15.79 -27.54 2.06
C SER A 191 -14.74 -28.53 1.56
N ASP A 192 -13.70 -28.05 0.87
CA ASP A 192 -12.58 -28.85 0.40
C ASP A 192 -11.51 -29.10 1.49
N GLY A 193 -11.76 -28.68 2.76
CA GLY A 193 -10.87 -28.91 3.90
C GLY A 193 -9.91 -27.77 4.24
N TYR A 194 -9.99 -26.62 3.56
CA TYR A 194 -9.20 -25.43 3.91
C TYR A 194 -9.98 -24.56 4.92
N GLU A 195 -10.08 -25.00 6.17
CA GLU A 195 -10.87 -24.34 7.21
C GLU A 195 -10.52 -22.86 7.41
N ASN A 196 -9.23 -22.51 7.29
CA ASN A 196 -8.72 -21.14 7.45
C ASN A 196 -8.86 -20.28 6.18
N ALA A 197 -9.60 -20.78 5.17
CA ALA A 197 -9.78 -19.97 3.95
C ALA A 197 -10.57 -18.69 4.25
N HIS A 198 -10.03 -17.56 3.79
CA HIS A 198 -10.61 -16.23 4.01
C HIS A 198 -10.27 -15.26 2.89
N ILE A 199 -10.95 -14.10 2.91
CA ILE A 199 -10.64 -12.98 2.01
C ILE A 199 -9.81 -11.97 2.79
N TYR A 200 -8.69 -11.53 2.22
CA TYR A 200 -7.88 -10.42 2.71
C TYR A 200 -7.98 -9.24 1.76
N GLY A 201 -8.06 -8.04 2.27
CA GLY A 201 -8.16 -6.79 1.50
C GLY A 201 -9.59 -6.31 1.28
N GLN A 202 -10.58 -6.97 1.89
CA GLN A 202 -11.98 -6.53 1.83
C GLN A 202 -12.22 -5.32 2.73
N SER A 203 -11.69 -5.33 3.96
CA SER A 203 -11.88 -4.31 5.00
C SER A 203 -10.59 -3.67 5.50
N GLU A 204 -9.45 -4.31 5.31
CA GLU A 204 -8.15 -3.80 5.76
C GLU A 204 -7.88 -2.43 5.14
N LEU A 205 -7.48 -1.46 5.97
CA LEU A 205 -7.23 -0.06 5.55
C LEU A 205 -8.39 0.54 4.71
N GLY A 206 -9.63 0.34 5.16
CA GLY A 206 -10.83 0.84 4.47
C GLY A 206 -11.19 0.05 3.20
N GLY A 207 -10.40 -0.95 2.85
CA GLY A 207 -10.46 -1.76 1.66
C GLY A 207 -9.24 -1.58 0.76
N LEU A 208 -8.81 -2.68 0.15
CA LEU A 208 -7.67 -2.69 -0.77
C LEU A 208 -8.17 -2.79 -2.21
N GLY A 209 -7.47 -2.15 -3.13
CA GLY A 209 -7.69 -2.32 -4.58
C GLY A 209 -7.29 -3.71 -5.09
N TYR A 210 -6.47 -4.43 -4.32
CA TYR A 210 -6.16 -5.85 -4.51
C TYR A 210 -6.70 -6.66 -3.34
N MET A 211 -7.60 -7.60 -3.62
CA MET A 211 -8.14 -8.55 -2.65
C MET A 211 -7.56 -9.94 -2.90
N TYR A 212 -7.36 -10.72 -1.84
CA TYR A 212 -6.76 -12.04 -1.91
C TYR A 212 -7.68 -13.10 -1.31
N ILE A 213 -7.75 -14.26 -1.94
CA ILE A 213 -8.26 -15.47 -1.34
C ILE A 213 -7.07 -16.24 -0.79
N LEU A 214 -7.01 -16.41 0.52
CA LEU A 214 -5.95 -17.10 1.25
C LEU A 214 -6.49 -18.40 1.86
N THR A 215 -5.64 -19.43 1.99
CA THR A 215 -6.01 -20.75 2.56
C THR A 215 -5.35 -21.02 3.91
N ALA A 216 -4.45 -20.13 4.33
CA ALA A 216 -3.74 -20.19 5.62
C ALA A 216 -3.72 -18.80 6.25
N GLU A 217 -3.16 -18.69 7.45
CA GLU A 217 -2.96 -17.41 8.14
C GLU A 217 -2.26 -16.38 7.27
N THR A 218 -2.65 -15.13 7.39
CA THR A 218 -2.14 -14.00 6.60
C THR A 218 -0.61 -13.89 6.68
N SER A 219 -0.04 -14.11 7.87
CA SER A 219 1.40 -14.10 8.13
C SER A 219 2.16 -15.12 7.28
N THR A 220 1.55 -16.29 7.02
CA THR A 220 2.14 -17.34 6.16
C THR A 220 2.32 -16.87 4.71
N TYR A 221 1.51 -15.92 4.29
CA TYR A 221 1.62 -15.28 2.95
C TYR A 221 2.53 -14.05 2.94
N SER A 222 3.27 -13.80 4.04
CA SER A 222 4.08 -12.58 4.21
C SER A 222 3.27 -11.29 4.01
N LEU A 223 2.01 -11.32 4.42
CA LEU A 223 1.13 -10.16 4.47
C LEU A 223 0.94 -9.71 5.93
N PRO A 224 0.84 -8.41 6.22
CA PRO A 224 0.53 -7.94 7.57
C PRO A 224 -0.89 -8.35 7.96
N GLY A 225 -1.07 -8.90 9.18
CA GLY A 225 -2.37 -9.39 9.65
C GLY A 225 -3.38 -8.26 9.89
N ASP A 226 -2.90 -7.16 10.47
CA ASP A 226 -3.70 -5.97 10.76
C ASP A 226 -2.93 -4.72 10.32
N PRO A 227 -2.91 -4.41 9.01
CA PRO A 227 -2.22 -3.24 8.51
C PRO A 227 -2.94 -1.97 8.95
N SER A 228 -2.21 -1.03 9.54
CA SER A 228 -2.74 0.24 10.03
C SER A 228 -1.87 1.42 9.60
N ILE A 229 -2.43 2.63 9.70
CA ILE A 229 -1.65 3.85 9.50
C ILE A 229 -0.79 4.07 10.75
N PRO A 230 0.55 4.17 10.63
CA PRO A 230 1.42 4.38 11.78
C PRO A 230 1.04 5.65 12.57
N ILE A 231 1.00 5.57 13.88
CA ILE A 231 0.62 6.70 14.78
C ILE A 231 1.50 7.93 14.51
N GLY A 232 2.77 7.75 14.18
CA GLY A 232 3.65 8.87 13.81
C GLY A 232 3.19 9.66 12.59
N VAL A 233 2.51 9.01 11.63
CA VAL A 233 1.96 9.66 10.44
C VAL A 233 0.76 10.52 10.78
N THR A 234 -0.16 9.99 11.60
CA THR A 234 -1.33 10.73 12.06
C THR A 234 -0.95 11.92 12.96
N ALA A 235 0.02 11.72 13.86
CA ALA A 235 0.56 12.79 14.72
C ALA A 235 1.23 13.90 13.89
N TRP A 236 2.08 13.52 12.92
CA TRP A 236 2.72 14.47 12.02
C TRP A 236 1.70 15.29 11.23
N LYS A 237 0.68 14.66 10.68
CA LYS A 237 -0.38 15.35 9.94
C LYS A 237 -1.17 16.30 10.83
N ALA A 238 -1.46 15.92 12.07
CA ALA A 238 -2.13 16.77 13.05
C ALA A 238 -1.29 18.01 13.38
N LEU A 239 0.03 17.86 13.51
CA LEU A 239 0.95 18.97 13.80
C LEU A 239 1.17 19.90 12.60
N THR A 240 1.17 19.37 11.38
CA THR A 240 1.40 20.15 10.15
C THR A 240 0.11 20.74 9.57
N ASN A 241 -1.05 20.32 10.03
CA ASN A 241 -2.31 20.96 9.72
C ASN A 241 -2.28 22.40 10.29
N PRO A 242 -2.72 23.45 9.54
CA PRO A 242 -2.67 24.84 10.01
C PRO A 242 -3.29 25.03 11.41
N TYR A 243 -4.39 24.35 11.71
CA TYR A 243 -5.00 24.41 13.05
C TYR A 243 -4.13 23.79 14.16
N GLY A 244 -3.41 22.69 13.88
CA GLY A 244 -2.47 22.07 14.82
C GLY A 244 -1.23 22.93 15.03
N ALA A 245 -0.72 23.58 13.99
CA ALA A 245 0.39 24.51 14.08
C ALA A 245 0.02 25.74 14.94
N PHE A 246 -1.18 26.31 14.78
CA PHE A 246 -1.67 27.39 15.62
C PHE A 246 -1.85 26.96 17.09
N ALA A 247 -2.39 25.78 17.35
CA ALA A 247 -2.53 25.23 18.69
C ALA A 247 -1.15 24.98 19.35
N ALA A 248 -0.20 24.41 18.63
CA ALA A 248 1.16 24.21 19.12
C ALA A 248 1.90 25.53 19.36
N GLY A 249 1.74 26.52 18.49
CA GLY A 249 2.28 27.86 18.65
C GLY A 249 1.68 28.58 19.87
N GLY A 250 0.38 28.49 20.07
CA GLY A 250 -0.29 29.01 21.23
C GLY A 250 0.17 28.40 22.55
N LEU A 251 0.37 27.06 22.58
CA LEU A 251 0.90 26.36 23.74
C LEU A 251 2.35 26.78 24.07
N LEU A 252 3.22 26.90 23.05
CA LEU A 252 4.59 27.39 23.25
C LEU A 252 4.61 28.82 23.79
N LEU A 253 3.79 29.68 23.23
CA LEU A 253 3.66 31.04 23.71
C LEU A 253 3.20 31.09 25.18
N ALA A 254 2.19 30.29 25.55
CA ALA A 254 1.72 30.19 26.93
C ALA A 254 2.80 29.68 27.89
N LEU A 255 3.62 28.72 27.48
CA LEU A 255 4.76 28.22 28.27
C LEU A 255 5.84 29.29 28.46
N VAL A 256 6.16 30.07 27.42
CA VAL A 256 7.12 31.18 27.50
C VAL A 256 6.59 32.27 28.44
N VAL A 257 5.34 32.68 28.27
CA VAL A 257 4.69 33.71 29.16
C VAL A 257 4.68 33.23 30.60
N ASN A 258 4.29 31.97 30.85
CA ASN A 258 4.30 31.41 32.21
C ASN A 258 5.74 31.35 32.79
N GLY A 259 6.73 31.02 31.99
CA GLY A 259 8.16 31.04 32.39
C GLY A 259 8.63 32.42 32.79
N VAL A 260 8.27 33.45 32.01
CA VAL A 260 8.60 34.86 32.31
C VAL A 260 7.89 35.33 33.61
N ILE A 261 6.61 35.00 33.77
CA ILE A 261 5.85 35.35 35.00
C ILE A 261 6.51 34.69 36.23
N ASN A 262 6.83 33.41 36.16
CA ASN A 262 7.46 32.69 37.26
C ASN A 262 8.87 33.22 37.59
N ALA A 263 9.65 33.61 36.56
CA ALA A 263 10.96 34.24 36.79
C ALA A 263 10.84 35.58 37.49
N ARG A 264 9.86 36.41 37.08
CA ARG A 264 9.58 37.69 37.71
C ARG A 264 9.11 37.52 39.14
N ASN A 265 8.20 36.60 39.42
CA ASN A 265 7.72 36.36 40.78
C ASN A 265 8.84 35.90 41.73
N ARG A 266 9.76 35.02 41.22
CA ARG A 266 10.95 34.63 42.02
C ARG A 266 11.86 35.83 42.33
N GLY A 267 12.08 36.74 41.38
CA GLY A 267 12.85 37.97 41.63
C GLY A 267 12.23 38.84 42.70
N LEU A 268 10.90 39.02 42.69
CA LEU A 268 10.18 39.77 43.69
C LEU A 268 10.24 39.12 45.10
N GLU A 269 10.21 37.77 45.17
CA GLU A 269 10.38 37.01 46.43
C GLU A 269 11.81 37.14 46.99
N GLU A 270 12.82 37.23 46.15
CA GLU A 270 14.21 37.49 46.57
C GLU A 270 14.43 38.90 47.05
N GLU A 271 13.85 39.92 46.41
CA GLU A 271 13.90 41.30 46.85
C GLU A 271 13.24 41.46 48.23
N HIS A 272 12.08 40.84 48.44
CA HIS A 272 11.36 40.91 49.72
C HIS A 272 12.14 40.25 50.88
N LYS A 273 12.92 39.21 50.62
CA LYS A 273 13.77 38.55 51.61
C LYS A 273 15.06 39.33 51.96
N LEU A 274 15.43 40.31 51.15
CA LEU A 274 16.58 41.19 51.42
C LEU A 274 16.20 42.44 52.21
N GLU A 275 14.89 42.71 52.31
CA GLU A 275 14.35 43.85 53.08
C GLU A 275 13.94 43.46 54.51
N GLU A 276 13.86 42.15 54.83
CA GLU A 276 13.68 41.63 56.23
C GLU A 276 15.05 41.32 56.89
#